data_339293e37e38b512e1ce7430c36c1677
#
_entry.id   339293e37e38b512e1ce7430c36c1677
#
_cell.length_a   1.000
_cell.length_b   1.000
_cell.length_c   1.000
_cell.angle_alpha   90.00
_cell.angle_beta   90.00
_cell.angle_gamma   90.00
#
_symmetry.space_group_name_H-M   'P 1'
#
loop_
_entity.id
_entity.type
_entity.pdbx_description
1 polymer ?
#
loop_
_entity_poly.entity_id
_entity_poly.type
_entity_poly.pdbx_seq_one_letter_code
_entity_poly.pdbx_strand_id
1 'polypeptide(L)'
;SVGHGFGLLADEYVDYLSDDWQDIPDNKKNRLRLDHEQGLSLNVSLTNDPTKVYWSHLIGHPRYSYVGIYEGGHYYANGVWRSEYESVIRSSDCLYFNAICRELLVKRILELSGEGYSFEKFLQMDSDEGRPYKGTSVRPPFGVKRNGWVHHPPVMLDEQ
;
A
#
# COMPACT_ATOMS: atom_id res chain seq x y z
N SER A 1 -8.13 10.93 1.77
CA SER A 1 -8.22 9.98 2.90
C SER A 1 -7.09 10.22 3.89
N VAL A 2 -7.21 9.70 5.12
CA VAL A 2 -6.14 9.79 6.14
C VAL A 2 -4.84 9.17 5.61
N GLY A 3 -4.91 8.08 4.86
CA GLY A 3 -3.73 7.44 4.27
C GLY A 3 -2.93 8.36 3.36
N HIS A 4 -3.58 9.10 2.48
CA HIS A 4 -2.89 10.00 1.54
C HIS A 4 -2.42 11.30 2.21
N GLY A 5 -3.33 12.02 2.88
CA GLY A 5 -3.00 13.33 3.42
C GLY A 5 -2.07 13.28 4.62
N PHE A 6 -2.28 12.37 5.55
CA PHE A 6 -1.49 12.24 6.76
C PHE A 6 -0.34 11.24 6.60
N GLY A 7 -0.65 10.03 6.09
CA GLY A 7 0.31 8.93 5.95
C GLY A 7 1.25 9.05 4.77
N LEU A 8 1.02 10.02 3.85
CA LEU A 8 1.80 10.23 2.63
C LEU A 8 1.90 8.97 1.75
N LEU A 9 0.82 8.15 1.77
CA LEU A 9 0.74 6.86 1.09
C LEU A 9 0.26 7.03 -0.35
N ALA A 10 0.79 6.22 -1.26
CA ALA A 10 0.27 6.08 -2.62
C ALA A 10 -0.96 5.17 -2.65
N ASP A 11 -1.80 5.34 -3.67
CA ASP A 11 -2.87 4.40 -3.99
C ASP A 11 -2.29 3.05 -4.43
N GLU A 12 -2.87 1.95 -3.95
CA GLU A 12 -2.45 0.59 -4.28
C GLU A 12 -3.37 -0.09 -5.30
N TYR A 13 -4.41 0.60 -5.78
CA TYR A 13 -5.31 0.05 -6.79
C TYR A 13 -4.81 0.28 -8.22
N VAL A 14 -5.39 -0.48 -9.14
CA VAL A 14 -5.21 -0.32 -10.58
C VAL A 14 -6.46 0.37 -11.13
N ASP A 15 -6.28 1.44 -11.88
CA ASP A 15 -7.40 2.18 -12.50
C ASP A 15 -7.76 1.58 -13.86
N TYR A 16 -8.50 0.50 -13.85
CA TYR A 16 -8.95 -0.20 -15.07
C TYR A 16 -9.90 0.62 -15.96
N LEU A 17 -10.32 1.80 -15.52
CA LEU A 17 -11.16 2.72 -16.32
C LEU A 17 -10.31 3.72 -17.12
N SER A 18 -9.04 3.87 -16.79
CA SER A 18 -8.10 4.67 -17.56
C SER A 18 -7.66 3.92 -18.83
N ASP A 19 -7.46 4.63 -19.93
CA ASP A 19 -6.93 4.04 -21.16
C ASP A 19 -5.49 3.53 -20.99
N ASP A 20 -4.74 4.06 -20.02
CA ASP A 20 -3.31 3.82 -19.80
C ASP A 20 -3.03 2.96 -18.55
N TRP A 21 -3.97 2.14 -18.09
CA TRP A 21 -3.84 1.37 -16.84
C TRP A 21 -2.82 0.21 -16.88
N GLN A 22 -2.34 -0.18 -18.04
CA GLN A 22 -1.50 -1.38 -18.19
C GLN A 22 -0.12 -1.18 -17.60
N ASP A 23 0.73 -0.41 -18.26
CA ASP A 23 2.11 -0.22 -17.88
C ASP A 23 2.35 1.20 -17.36
N ILE A 24 3.03 1.33 -16.22
CA ILE A 24 3.38 2.65 -15.71
C ILE A 24 4.34 3.38 -16.68
N PRO A 25 3.97 4.57 -17.21
CA PRO A 25 4.82 5.31 -18.13
C PRO A 25 6.03 5.95 -17.42
N ASP A 26 7.07 6.23 -18.18
CA ASP A 26 8.36 6.70 -17.62
C ASP A 26 8.27 8.03 -16.86
N ASN A 27 7.40 8.96 -17.29
CA ASN A 27 7.17 10.20 -16.55
C ASN A 27 6.58 9.94 -15.16
N LYS A 28 5.72 8.96 -15.02
CA LYS A 28 5.14 8.55 -13.74
C LYS A 28 6.15 7.79 -12.88
N LYS A 29 6.98 6.92 -13.48
CA LYS A 29 8.11 6.30 -12.78
C LYS A 29 9.07 7.35 -12.22
N ASN A 30 9.40 8.35 -13.01
CA ASN A 30 10.28 9.43 -12.59
C ASN A 30 9.68 10.23 -11.44
N ARG A 31 8.38 10.53 -11.51
CA ARG A 31 7.65 11.19 -10.41
C ARG A 31 7.69 10.35 -9.14
N LEU A 32 7.38 9.05 -9.23
CA LEU A 32 7.40 8.15 -8.08
C LEU A 32 8.81 8.02 -7.46
N ARG A 33 9.88 8.05 -8.27
CA ARG A 33 11.26 8.10 -7.75
C ARG A 33 11.51 9.36 -6.92
N LEU A 34 11.09 10.53 -7.41
CA LEU A 34 11.21 11.79 -6.67
C LEU A 34 10.39 11.76 -5.37
N ASP A 35 9.19 11.19 -5.40
CA ASP A 35 8.37 11.00 -4.21
C ASP A 35 9.08 10.11 -3.18
N HIS A 36 9.69 9.00 -3.61
CA HIS A 36 10.48 8.11 -2.74
C HIS A 36 11.70 8.82 -2.12
N GLU A 37 12.42 9.66 -2.88
CA GLU A 37 13.54 10.46 -2.37
C GLU A 37 13.08 11.44 -1.26
N GLN A 38 11.84 11.88 -1.31
CA GLN A 38 11.22 12.74 -0.30
C GLN A 38 10.54 11.97 0.85
N GLY A 39 10.61 10.63 0.85
CA GLY A 39 9.95 9.79 1.85
C GLY A 39 8.46 9.64 1.65
N LEU A 40 7.94 9.93 0.45
CA LEU A 40 6.54 9.80 0.07
C LEU A 40 6.30 8.48 -0.66
N SER A 41 5.06 7.99 -0.64
CA SER A 41 4.61 6.83 -1.45
C SER A 41 5.41 5.53 -1.21
N LEU A 42 6.03 5.37 -0.04
CA LEU A 42 6.91 4.25 0.30
C LEU A 42 6.19 2.89 0.43
N ASN A 43 4.86 2.89 0.37
CA ASN A 43 4.04 1.68 0.36
C ASN A 43 3.95 0.99 -1.02
N VAL A 44 4.48 1.63 -2.07
CA VAL A 44 4.62 1.06 -3.41
C VAL A 44 6.08 1.12 -3.88
N SER A 45 6.45 0.28 -4.86
CA SER A 45 7.81 0.18 -5.35
C SER A 45 7.87 0.04 -6.87
N LEU A 46 8.94 0.52 -7.49
CA LEU A 46 9.27 0.31 -8.90
C LEU A 46 10.16 -0.93 -9.14
N THR A 47 10.43 -1.71 -8.09
CA THR A 47 11.19 -2.95 -8.18
C THR A 47 10.46 -4.09 -7.47
N ASN A 48 10.60 -5.31 -7.98
CA ASN A 48 10.13 -6.54 -7.36
C ASN A 48 11.23 -7.27 -6.57
N ASP A 49 12.38 -6.67 -6.40
CA ASP A 49 13.47 -7.23 -5.62
C ASP A 49 13.11 -7.15 -4.11
N PRO A 50 12.90 -8.29 -3.42
CA PRO A 50 12.50 -8.29 -2.02
C PRO A 50 13.51 -7.67 -1.08
N THR A 51 14.76 -7.49 -1.52
CA THR A 51 15.82 -6.86 -0.73
C THR A 51 15.88 -5.34 -0.89
N LYS A 52 15.19 -4.79 -1.90
CA LYS A 52 15.23 -3.37 -2.27
C LYS A 52 13.92 -2.61 -2.03
N VAL A 53 12.83 -3.32 -1.80
CA VAL A 53 11.56 -2.67 -1.45
C VAL A 53 11.63 -2.08 -0.04
N TYR A 54 10.88 -1.00 0.20
CA TYR A 54 10.92 -0.31 1.48
C TYR A 54 10.47 -1.20 2.66
N TRP A 55 9.62 -2.19 2.39
CA TRP A 55 9.12 -3.16 3.37
C TRP A 55 9.91 -4.47 3.43
N SER A 56 11.16 -4.48 2.94
CA SER A 56 12.02 -5.68 2.92
C SER A 56 12.18 -6.35 4.29
N HIS A 57 12.23 -5.56 5.35
CA HIS A 57 12.35 -6.02 6.75
C HIS A 57 11.10 -6.73 7.29
N LEU A 58 9.95 -6.55 6.64
CA LEU A 58 8.70 -7.25 6.98
C LEU A 58 8.57 -8.60 6.26
N ILE A 59 9.28 -8.79 5.14
CA ILE A 59 9.24 -10.02 4.35
C ILE A 59 9.91 -11.14 5.15
N GLY A 60 9.16 -12.24 5.39
CA GLY A 60 9.64 -13.36 6.19
C GLY A 60 9.63 -13.13 7.71
N HIS A 61 9.19 -11.97 8.18
CA HIS A 61 9.02 -11.74 9.60
C HIS A 61 7.86 -12.59 10.16
N PRO A 62 8.01 -13.32 11.28
CA PRO A 62 7.02 -14.28 11.77
C PRO A 62 5.62 -13.68 12.00
N ARG A 63 5.55 -12.42 12.40
CA ARG A 63 4.27 -11.71 12.62
C ARG A 63 3.60 -11.29 11.32
N TYR A 64 4.35 -11.14 10.23
CA TYR A 64 3.89 -10.60 8.94
C TYR A 64 4.06 -11.62 7.81
N SER A 65 3.69 -12.89 8.05
CA SER A 65 3.84 -13.98 7.08
C SER A 65 3.11 -13.75 5.73
N TYR A 66 2.19 -12.82 5.69
CA TYR A 66 1.40 -12.41 4.52
C TYR A 66 2.04 -11.29 3.69
N VAL A 67 3.10 -10.66 4.19
CA VAL A 67 3.83 -9.63 3.46
C VAL A 67 4.71 -10.27 2.39
N GLY A 68 4.64 -9.72 1.19
CA GLY A 68 5.38 -10.23 0.03
C GLY A 68 5.58 -9.15 -1.03
N ILE A 69 5.56 -9.56 -2.29
CA ILE A 69 5.69 -8.71 -3.47
C ILE A 69 4.54 -9.01 -4.41
N TYR A 70 3.65 -8.04 -4.61
CA TYR A 70 2.45 -8.17 -5.43
C TYR A 70 2.45 -7.10 -6.51
N GLU A 71 2.36 -7.49 -7.76
CA GLU A 71 2.32 -6.54 -8.88
C GLU A 71 0.97 -5.83 -8.95
N GLY A 72 1.02 -4.60 -9.43
CA GLY A 72 -0.12 -3.68 -9.56
C GLY A 72 -0.23 -2.71 -8.39
N GLY A 73 -0.45 -1.44 -8.71
CA GLY A 73 -0.60 -0.33 -7.78
C GLY A 73 -0.33 1.00 -8.46
N HIS A 74 -0.53 2.07 -7.74
CA HIS A 74 -0.33 3.43 -8.25
C HIS A 74 -1.02 3.67 -9.61
N TYR A 75 -2.25 3.12 -9.74
CA TYR A 75 -3.13 3.14 -10.93
C TYR A 75 -2.76 2.16 -12.06
N TYR A 76 -1.59 1.47 -12.01
CA TYR A 76 -1.08 0.64 -13.10
C TYR A 76 -1.05 -0.84 -12.73
N ALA A 77 -1.31 -1.71 -13.72
CA ALA A 77 -1.27 -3.15 -13.53
C ALA A 77 0.16 -3.70 -13.48
N ASN A 78 1.08 -3.10 -14.26
CA ASN A 78 2.44 -3.59 -14.41
C ASN A 78 3.47 -2.52 -14.06
N GLY A 79 4.61 -2.97 -13.53
CA GLY A 79 5.77 -2.13 -13.24
C GLY A 79 5.71 -1.39 -11.92
N VAL A 80 4.69 -1.64 -11.09
CA VAL A 80 4.58 -1.16 -9.71
C VAL A 80 4.21 -2.33 -8.82
N TRP A 81 4.82 -2.40 -7.65
CA TRP A 81 4.61 -3.49 -6.68
C TRP A 81 4.19 -2.93 -5.32
N ARG A 82 3.44 -3.73 -4.57
CA ARG A 82 2.94 -3.46 -3.20
C ARG A 82 3.22 -4.63 -2.27
N SER A 83 3.08 -4.41 -0.98
CA SER A 83 3.50 -5.37 0.06
C SER A 83 2.50 -6.48 0.34
N GLU A 84 1.21 -6.25 0.11
CA GLU A 84 0.15 -7.20 0.41
C GLU A 84 -0.88 -7.28 -0.73
N TYR A 85 -1.59 -8.40 -0.76
CA TYR A 85 -2.63 -8.60 -1.78
C TYR A 85 -3.77 -7.58 -1.65
N GLU A 86 -4.25 -7.32 -0.42
CA GLU A 86 -5.34 -6.40 -0.12
C GLU A 86 -4.96 -5.37 0.94
N SER A 87 -5.57 -4.19 0.84
CA SER A 87 -5.51 -3.11 1.83
C SER A 87 -6.66 -2.13 1.59
N VAL A 88 -6.99 -1.31 2.59
CA VAL A 88 -7.98 -0.21 2.43
C VAL A 88 -7.54 0.84 1.42
N ILE A 89 -6.24 0.96 1.16
CA ILE A 89 -5.69 1.87 0.12
C ILE A 89 -5.84 1.26 -1.29
N ARG A 90 -6.06 -0.05 -1.39
CA ARG A 90 -6.29 -0.76 -2.65
C ARG A 90 -7.78 -0.96 -2.95
N SER A 91 -8.58 -1.26 -1.95
CA SER A 91 -9.99 -1.62 -2.13
C SER A 91 -10.83 -1.10 -0.98
N SER A 92 -11.95 -0.45 -1.30
CA SER A 92 -12.91 0.01 -0.29
C SER A 92 -13.61 -1.14 0.46
N ASP A 93 -13.54 -2.35 -0.06
CA ASP A 93 -14.07 -3.56 0.60
C ASP A 93 -13.14 -4.07 1.70
N CYS A 94 -11.90 -3.59 1.72
CA CYS A 94 -10.91 -3.92 2.73
C CYS A 94 -10.92 -2.86 3.83
N LEU A 95 -11.08 -3.29 5.08
CA LEU A 95 -11.23 -2.39 6.24
C LEU A 95 -9.96 -2.23 7.07
N TYR A 96 -8.81 -2.69 6.57
CA TYR A 96 -7.53 -2.58 7.27
C TYR A 96 -6.44 -1.98 6.39
N PHE A 97 -5.50 -1.28 7.01
CA PHE A 97 -4.23 -0.92 6.39
C PHE A 97 -3.29 -2.13 6.38
N ASN A 98 -2.55 -2.34 5.29
CA ASN A 98 -1.49 -3.33 5.27
C ASN A 98 -0.33 -2.96 6.22
N ALA A 99 0.58 -3.91 6.49
CA ALA A 99 1.61 -3.74 7.51
C ALA A 99 2.52 -2.53 7.25
N ILE A 100 3.00 -2.34 6.02
CA ILE A 100 3.85 -1.18 5.69
C ILE A 100 3.10 0.14 5.84
N CYS A 101 1.81 0.19 5.44
CA CYS A 101 1.01 1.41 5.62
C CYS A 101 0.84 1.75 7.11
N ARG A 102 0.60 0.76 7.98
CA ARG A 102 0.55 0.98 9.44
C ARG A 102 1.88 1.45 10.00
N GLU A 103 2.99 0.86 9.55
CA GLU A 103 4.33 1.28 9.96
C GLU A 103 4.62 2.74 9.57
N LEU A 104 4.31 3.12 8.33
CA LEU A 104 4.49 4.49 7.86
C LEU A 104 3.63 5.49 8.64
N LEU A 105 2.39 5.12 8.99
CA LEU A 105 1.52 5.92 9.84
C LEU A 105 2.09 6.09 11.26
N VAL A 106 2.55 5.01 11.90
CA VAL A 106 3.18 5.06 13.22
C VAL A 106 4.45 5.92 13.18
N LYS A 107 5.28 5.73 12.16
CA LYS A 107 6.48 6.54 11.96
C LYS A 107 6.14 8.03 11.88
N ARG A 108 5.12 8.37 11.10
CA ARG A 108 4.65 9.76 10.97
C ARG A 108 4.12 10.33 12.28
N ILE A 109 3.37 9.55 13.05
CA ILE A 109 2.87 9.96 14.38
C ILE A 109 4.05 10.26 15.32
N LEU A 110 5.02 9.35 15.41
CA LEU A 110 6.18 9.50 16.27
C LEU A 110 7.05 10.71 15.87
N GLU A 111 7.24 10.95 14.58
CA GLU A 111 7.94 12.13 14.07
C GLU A 111 7.24 13.43 14.50
N LEU A 112 5.92 13.51 14.35
CA LEU A 112 5.14 14.71 14.70
C LEU A 112 5.03 14.92 16.21
N SER A 113 5.07 13.87 17.02
CA SER A 113 5.09 13.98 18.47
C SER A 113 6.48 14.29 19.04
N GLY A 114 7.50 14.33 18.19
CA GLY A 114 8.89 14.52 18.62
C GLY A 114 9.53 13.28 19.23
N GLU A 115 8.90 12.11 19.06
CA GLU A 115 9.42 10.84 19.50
C GLU A 115 10.24 10.16 18.39
N GLY A 116 11.35 9.52 18.78
CA GLY A 116 12.14 8.72 17.83
C GLY A 116 11.40 7.45 17.41
N TYR A 117 11.46 7.12 16.11
CA TYR A 117 10.99 5.86 15.60
C TYR A 117 11.99 4.73 15.86
N SER A 118 11.48 3.54 16.20
CA SER A 118 12.19 2.27 16.07
C SER A 118 11.22 1.17 15.64
N PHE A 119 11.73 0.11 15.02
CA PHE A 119 10.92 -1.02 14.61
C PHE A 119 10.28 -1.73 15.82
N GLU A 120 11.00 -1.82 16.94
CA GLU A 120 10.49 -2.37 18.20
C GLU A 120 9.28 -1.58 18.72
N LYS A 121 9.33 -0.24 18.64
CA LYS A 121 8.16 0.60 18.99
C LYS A 121 6.99 0.32 18.08
N PHE A 122 7.23 0.19 16.76
CA PHE A 122 6.17 -0.19 15.82
C PHE A 122 5.54 -1.54 16.21
N LEU A 123 6.35 -2.56 16.47
CA LEU A 123 5.86 -3.89 16.87
C LEU A 123 5.01 -3.87 18.15
N GLN A 124 5.32 -2.98 19.09
CA GLN A 124 4.54 -2.80 20.32
C GLN A 124 3.21 -2.09 20.09
N MET A 125 3.18 -1.14 19.16
CA MET A 125 1.98 -0.34 18.83
C MET A 125 1.09 -0.99 17.79
N ASP A 126 1.64 -1.89 16.95
CA ASP A 126 0.93 -2.46 15.82
C ASP A 126 -0.13 -3.47 16.26
N SER A 127 -1.32 -3.36 15.66
CA SER A 127 -2.40 -4.30 15.75
C SER A 127 -2.93 -4.62 14.36
N ASP A 128 -3.13 -5.89 14.08
CA ASP A 128 -3.76 -6.38 12.88
C ASP A 128 -5.21 -6.86 13.14
N GLU A 129 -5.84 -6.31 14.18
CA GLU A 129 -7.27 -6.48 14.44
C GLU A 129 -8.09 -6.00 13.23
N GLY A 130 -9.11 -6.76 12.90
CA GLY A 130 -9.93 -6.49 11.70
C GLY A 130 -9.38 -7.13 10.42
N ARG A 131 -8.18 -7.71 10.43
CA ARG A 131 -7.68 -8.51 9.32
C ARG A 131 -8.39 -9.87 9.31
N PRO A 132 -9.17 -10.21 8.24
CA PRO A 132 -9.98 -11.42 8.22
C PRO A 132 -9.15 -12.72 8.14
N TYR A 133 -7.88 -12.64 7.75
CA TYR A 133 -7.00 -13.79 7.57
C TYR A 133 -5.70 -13.61 8.35
N LYS A 134 -5.60 -14.22 9.52
CA LYS A 134 -4.34 -14.38 10.24
C LYS A 134 -3.58 -15.56 9.62
N GLY A 135 -2.61 -15.27 8.78
CA GLY A 135 -1.53 -16.23 8.57
C GLY A 135 -1.55 -17.15 7.34
N THR A 136 -2.15 -16.79 6.21
CA THR A 136 -1.78 -17.43 4.93
C THR A 136 -1.98 -16.45 3.78
N SER A 137 -0.99 -16.38 2.90
CA SER A 137 -1.13 -15.79 1.56
C SER A 137 -1.99 -16.72 0.68
N VAL A 138 -3.27 -16.88 1.04
CA VAL A 138 -4.19 -17.56 0.15
C VAL A 138 -4.57 -16.54 -0.92
N ARG A 139 -3.99 -16.67 -2.11
CA ARG A 139 -4.60 -16.12 -3.32
C ARG A 139 -6.05 -16.61 -3.32
N PRO A 140 -7.05 -15.71 -3.32
CA PRO A 140 -8.40 -16.15 -3.64
C PRO A 140 -8.33 -16.83 -5.01
N PRO A 141 -9.03 -17.97 -5.22
CA PRO A 141 -8.97 -18.67 -6.49
C PRO A 141 -9.34 -17.68 -7.60
N PHE A 142 -8.51 -17.63 -8.63
CA PHE A 142 -8.79 -16.91 -9.87
C PHE A 142 -10.20 -17.32 -10.33
N GLY A 143 -11.16 -16.39 -10.36
CA GLY A 143 -12.49 -16.68 -10.93
C GLY A 143 -13.71 -16.28 -10.12
N VAL A 144 -13.60 -15.67 -8.94
CA VAL A 144 -14.77 -15.04 -8.34
C VAL A 144 -15.03 -13.72 -9.05
N LYS A 145 -15.83 -13.78 -10.11
CA LYS A 145 -16.47 -12.58 -10.67
C LYS A 145 -17.36 -12.00 -9.58
N ARG A 146 -16.85 -11.01 -8.84
CA ARG A 146 -17.70 -10.16 -8.03
C ARG A 146 -18.54 -9.32 -8.97
N ASN A 147 -19.87 -9.51 -8.91
CA ASN A 147 -20.83 -8.78 -9.70
C ASN A 147 -20.64 -7.28 -9.53
N GLY A 148 -20.20 -6.58 -10.59
CA GLY A 148 -20.70 -5.29 -10.98
C GLY A 148 -20.45 -4.06 -10.12
N TRP A 149 -19.53 -4.08 -9.14
CA TRP A 149 -19.19 -2.85 -8.43
C TRP A 149 -17.99 -2.18 -9.09
N VAL A 150 -18.28 -1.11 -9.81
CA VAL A 150 -17.27 -0.19 -10.34
C VAL A 150 -16.85 0.71 -9.19
N HIS A 151 -15.59 0.59 -8.75
CA HIS A 151 -15.03 1.51 -7.77
C HIS A 151 -14.85 2.88 -8.42
N HIS A 152 -15.67 3.84 -8.03
CA HIS A 152 -15.41 5.22 -8.35
C HIS A 152 -14.33 5.75 -7.40
N PRO A 153 -13.34 6.52 -7.90
CA PRO A 153 -12.44 7.25 -7.02
C PRO A 153 -13.26 8.15 -6.10
N PRO A 154 -12.79 8.42 -4.86
CA PRO A 154 -13.50 9.32 -3.96
C PRO A 154 -13.73 10.66 -4.65
N VAL A 155 -14.98 11.09 -4.71
CA VAL A 155 -15.36 12.40 -5.24
C VAL A 155 -14.74 13.46 -4.31
N MET A 156 -13.77 14.20 -4.82
CA MET A 156 -13.30 15.40 -4.13
C MET A 156 -14.44 16.41 -4.20
N LEU A 157 -15.06 16.71 -3.05
CA LEU A 157 -15.98 17.82 -2.96
C LEU A 157 -15.14 19.09 -3.05
N ASP A 158 -15.29 19.83 -4.14
CA ASP A 158 -14.75 21.19 -4.23
C ASP A 158 -15.38 22.02 -3.11
N GLU A 159 -14.56 22.54 -2.20
CA GLU A 159 -15.00 23.53 -1.23
C GLU A 159 -15.39 24.80 -2.01
N GLN A 160 -16.66 25.18 -1.90
CA GLN A 160 -17.15 26.47 -2.33
C GLN A 160 -16.87 27.52 -1.27
#